data_04f0e0d69e0c340f514b447b0a32fdc5
#
_entry.id   04f0e0d69e0c340f514b447b0a32fdc5
#
_cell.length_a   1.000
_cell.length_b   1.000
_cell.length_c   1.000
_cell.angle_alpha   90.00
_cell.angle_beta   90.00
_cell.angle_gamma   90.00
#
_symmetry.space_group_name_H-M   'P 1'
#
loop_
_entity.id
_entity.type
_entity.pdbx_description
1 polymer ?
#
loop_
_entity_poly.entity_id
_entity_poly.type
_entity_poly.pdbx_seq_one_letter_code
_entity_poly.pdbx_strand_id
1 'polypeptide(L)'
;FDAAGRGNHEPVTKLKVRQAMAHAIDRKSLVKNLIRGDAGVIHTPCFPTQFGCDVSAAVKYEFDQGKAKKLLAEAGYPNGFDIDFYTFRPADWAESVMGDLAKVGIKAKLTKLPYFALRDKQRKEGTTPMFLMDWGSYSMNDMSAITSHFFKKGPDDFALDDDVAKWLEAGDTNSDSSVRKANYAKAIKKITGQVYWLPMFNHVRNYGYRKELKFIPYQDEIPRFWQYGWK
;
A
#
# COMPACT_ATOMS: atom_id res chain seq x y z
N PHE A 1 6.97 0.03 -3.54
CA PHE A 1 8.38 0.20 -3.97
C PHE A 1 8.88 -1.06 -4.69
N ASP A 2 9.74 -0.88 -5.67
CA ASP A 2 10.46 -2.00 -6.30
C ASP A 2 11.65 -2.42 -5.42
N ALA A 3 11.33 -3.09 -4.32
CA ALA A 3 12.33 -3.52 -3.33
C ALA A 3 13.23 -4.66 -3.86
N ALA A 4 12.73 -5.46 -4.80
CA ALA A 4 13.47 -6.54 -5.44
C ALA A 4 14.41 -6.06 -6.56
N GLY A 5 14.30 -4.80 -7.00
CA GLY A 5 15.14 -4.24 -8.07
C GLY A 5 14.82 -4.79 -9.45
N ARG A 6 13.57 -5.15 -9.73
CA ARG A 6 13.14 -5.71 -11.02
C ARG A 6 13.46 -4.79 -12.20
N GLY A 7 13.42 -3.46 -11.97
CA GLY A 7 13.68 -2.43 -12.97
C GLY A 7 15.04 -1.74 -12.85
N ASN A 8 16.01 -2.30 -12.09
CA ASN A 8 17.32 -1.70 -11.84
C ASN A 8 17.26 -0.31 -11.16
N HIS A 9 16.31 -0.10 -10.28
CA HIS A 9 16.14 1.15 -9.53
C HIS A 9 16.84 1.07 -8.16
N GLU A 10 18.17 1.15 -8.17
CA GLU A 10 19.02 0.87 -7.02
C GLU A 10 18.61 1.59 -5.72
N PRO A 11 18.29 2.89 -5.68
CA PRO A 11 17.98 3.55 -4.41
C PRO A 11 16.87 2.85 -3.61
N VAL A 12 15.75 2.47 -4.24
CA VAL A 12 14.61 1.86 -3.53
C VAL A 12 14.82 0.38 -3.17
N THR A 13 15.87 -0.26 -3.64
CA THR A 13 16.25 -1.60 -3.17
C THR A 13 16.84 -1.57 -1.75
N LYS A 14 17.38 -0.41 -1.32
CA LYS A 14 17.98 -0.25 0.00
C LYS A 14 16.89 -0.01 1.06
N LEU A 15 16.86 -0.83 2.09
CA LEU A 15 15.91 -0.71 3.19
C LEU A 15 15.90 0.69 3.82
N LYS A 16 17.09 1.26 4.10
CA LYS A 16 17.19 2.59 4.72
C LYS A 16 16.56 3.70 3.87
N VAL A 17 16.63 3.58 2.54
CA VAL A 17 15.95 4.51 1.62
C VAL A 17 14.43 4.38 1.76
N ARG A 18 13.89 3.17 1.74
CA ARG A 18 12.45 2.96 1.91
C ARG A 18 11.95 3.42 3.28
N GLN A 19 12.75 3.19 4.34
CA GLN A 19 12.46 3.71 5.69
C GLN A 19 12.51 5.24 5.73
N ALA A 20 13.46 5.85 5.06
CA ALA A 20 13.54 7.31 4.93
C ALA A 20 12.30 7.88 4.24
N MET A 21 11.89 7.29 3.12
CA MET A 21 10.68 7.70 2.41
C MET A 21 9.43 7.53 3.29
N ALA A 22 9.34 6.45 4.07
CA ALA A 22 8.24 6.22 4.99
C ALA A 22 8.16 7.27 6.11
N HIS A 23 9.30 7.74 6.62
CA HIS A 23 9.35 8.83 7.61
C HIS A 23 9.17 10.22 6.99
N ALA A 24 9.48 10.40 5.70
CA ALA A 24 9.37 11.69 5.01
C ALA A 24 7.93 12.09 4.71
N ILE A 25 7.01 11.12 4.55
CA ILE A 25 5.64 11.35 4.08
C ILE A 25 4.69 11.58 5.25
N ASP A 26 4.05 12.76 5.31
CA ASP A 26 3.02 13.09 6.30
C ASP A 26 1.64 12.55 5.87
N ARG A 27 1.42 11.27 6.15
CA ARG A 27 0.16 10.58 5.84
C ARG A 27 -1.04 11.18 6.58
N LYS A 28 -0.83 11.71 7.80
CA LYS A 28 -1.91 12.33 8.58
C LYS A 28 -2.37 13.63 7.93
N SER A 29 -1.43 14.47 7.48
CA SER A 29 -1.74 15.70 6.74
C SER A 29 -2.42 15.40 5.40
N LEU A 30 -1.93 14.40 4.66
CA LEU A 30 -2.54 13.98 3.40
C LEU A 30 -4.00 13.56 3.61
N VAL A 31 -4.28 12.69 4.59
CA VAL A 31 -5.64 12.25 4.90
C VAL A 31 -6.53 13.42 5.28
N LYS A 32 -6.07 14.27 6.20
CA LYS A 32 -6.82 15.41 6.70
C LYS A 32 -7.22 16.41 5.61
N ASN A 33 -6.32 16.65 4.65
CA ASN A 33 -6.49 17.75 3.69
C ASN A 33 -7.03 17.29 2.32
N LEU A 34 -6.74 16.05 1.91
CA LEU A 34 -7.07 15.57 0.55
C LEU A 34 -8.08 14.43 0.53
N ILE A 35 -8.14 13.61 1.59
CA ILE A 35 -9.08 12.48 1.64
C ILE A 35 -10.31 12.92 2.41
N ARG A 36 -11.47 12.83 1.77
CA ARG A 36 -12.74 13.25 2.38
C ARG A 36 -13.37 12.12 3.20
N GLY A 37 -14.22 12.51 4.15
CA GLY A 37 -14.97 11.58 5.02
C GLY A 37 -14.14 11.04 6.18
N ASP A 38 -14.52 9.89 6.71
CA ASP A 38 -13.89 9.25 7.88
C ASP A 38 -12.70 8.37 7.48
N ALA A 39 -11.90 8.84 6.52
CA ALA A 39 -10.68 8.16 6.14
C ALA A 39 -9.63 8.23 7.25
N GLY A 40 -8.87 7.16 7.40
CA GLY A 40 -7.80 7.06 8.39
C GLY A 40 -6.50 6.53 7.81
N VAL A 41 -5.38 6.88 8.46
CA VAL A 41 -4.08 6.27 8.15
C VAL A 41 -4.10 4.80 8.57
N ILE A 42 -3.73 3.91 7.66
CA ILE A 42 -3.53 2.49 7.96
C ILE A 42 -2.04 2.16 8.03
N HIS A 43 -1.70 1.12 8.78
CA HIS A 43 -0.31 0.69 8.99
C HIS A 43 -0.05 -0.73 8.50
N THR A 44 -1.11 -1.44 8.07
CA THR A 44 -1.05 -2.82 7.60
C THR A 44 -1.38 -2.90 6.11
N PRO A 45 -0.83 -3.88 5.38
CA PRO A 45 -1.20 -4.12 3.98
C PRO A 45 -2.60 -4.74 3.80
N CYS A 46 -3.40 -4.76 4.86
CA CYS A 46 -4.74 -5.30 4.92
C CYS A 46 -5.64 -4.38 5.74
N PHE A 47 -6.96 -4.55 5.62
CA PHE A 47 -7.90 -3.82 6.47
C PHE A 47 -7.92 -4.39 7.88
N PRO A 48 -7.93 -3.53 8.92
CA PRO A 48 -7.93 -3.97 10.32
C PRO A 48 -9.07 -4.93 10.70
N THR A 49 -10.18 -4.88 9.98
CA THR A 49 -11.35 -5.74 10.21
C THR A 49 -11.29 -7.08 9.48
N GLN A 50 -10.33 -7.28 8.57
CA GLN A 50 -10.17 -8.56 7.88
C GLN A 50 -9.60 -9.62 8.82
N PHE A 51 -10.05 -10.86 8.63
CA PHE A 51 -9.47 -11.99 9.33
C PHE A 51 -7.95 -12.07 9.11
N GLY A 52 -7.21 -12.25 10.17
CA GLY A 52 -5.75 -12.37 10.13
C GLY A 52 -4.97 -11.05 10.03
N CYS A 53 -5.64 -9.92 9.88
CA CYS A 53 -4.99 -8.62 9.84
C CYS A 53 -4.62 -8.12 11.24
N ASP A 54 -3.46 -8.53 11.74
CA ASP A 54 -2.96 -8.11 13.04
C ASP A 54 -2.27 -6.75 12.96
N VAL A 55 -2.99 -5.70 13.38
CA VAL A 55 -2.47 -4.31 13.41
C VAL A 55 -1.31 -4.14 14.39
N SER A 56 -1.22 -4.99 15.42
CA SER A 56 -0.16 -4.92 16.42
C SER A 56 1.18 -5.46 15.90
N ALA A 57 1.13 -6.33 14.90
CA ALA A 57 2.33 -6.86 14.24
C ALA A 57 3.01 -5.86 13.31
N ALA A 58 2.32 -4.78 12.90
CA ALA A 58 2.84 -3.82 11.94
C ALA A 58 3.94 -2.93 12.54
N VAL A 59 5.04 -2.75 11.82
CA VAL A 59 6.02 -1.71 12.08
C VAL A 59 5.46 -0.37 11.59
N LYS A 60 5.40 0.61 12.50
CA LYS A 60 4.85 1.94 12.22
C LYS A 60 5.95 2.95 11.96
N TYR A 61 5.72 3.84 11.02
CA TYR A 61 6.60 4.94 10.66
C TYR A 61 5.89 6.26 10.94
N GLU A 62 6.35 6.98 11.94
CA GLU A 62 5.89 8.34 12.23
C GLU A 62 6.57 9.33 11.31
N PHE A 63 5.86 10.42 10.99
CA PHE A 63 6.41 11.51 10.19
C PHE A 63 7.57 12.18 10.91
N ASP A 64 8.76 12.12 10.32
CA ASP A 64 9.99 12.69 10.82
C ASP A 64 10.99 12.92 9.68
N GLN A 65 11.01 14.12 9.14
CA GLN A 65 11.92 14.49 8.05
C GLN A 65 13.39 14.57 8.48
N GLY A 66 13.66 14.85 9.76
CA GLY A 66 15.00 14.82 10.28
C GLY A 66 15.59 13.42 10.25
N LYS A 67 14.82 12.44 10.74
CA LYS A 67 15.17 11.02 10.67
C LYS A 67 15.27 10.53 9.23
N ALA A 68 14.38 10.98 8.35
CA ALA A 68 14.42 10.63 6.93
C ALA A 68 15.74 11.07 6.28
N LYS A 69 16.17 12.32 6.49
CA LYS A 69 17.46 12.83 5.99
C LYS A 69 18.66 12.05 6.52
N LYS A 70 18.64 11.71 7.81
CA LYS A 70 19.70 10.88 8.43
C LYS A 70 19.78 9.50 7.77
N LEU A 71 18.65 8.84 7.58
CA LEU A 71 18.59 7.52 6.93
C LEU A 71 19.03 7.56 5.45
N LEU A 72 18.71 8.65 4.73
CA LEU A 72 19.19 8.86 3.35
C LEU A 72 20.72 9.00 3.33
N ALA A 73 21.30 9.80 4.23
CA ALA A 73 22.74 9.97 4.31
C ALA A 73 23.43 8.63 4.63
N GLU A 74 22.92 7.87 5.59
CA GLU A 74 23.41 6.54 5.95
C GLU A 74 23.29 5.51 4.81
N ALA A 75 22.34 5.72 3.87
CA ALA A 75 22.16 4.90 2.68
C ALA A 75 23.05 5.31 1.51
N GLY A 76 23.82 6.41 1.65
CA GLY A 76 24.67 6.96 0.59
C GLY A 76 24.03 8.05 -0.28
N TYR A 77 22.88 8.60 0.16
CA TYR A 77 22.15 9.65 -0.56
C TYR A 77 21.94 10.92 0.27
N PRO A 78 23.01 11.56 0.77
CA PRO A 78 22.88 12.74 1.64
C PRO A 78 22.18 13.92 0.97
N ASN A 79 22.23 14.00 -0.36
CA ASN A 79 21.59 15.06 -1.17
C ASN A 79 20.28 14.58 -1.84
N GLY A 80 19.81 13.38 -1.51
CA GLY A 80 18.66 12.76 -2.17
C GLY A 80 18.98 12.15 -3.53
N PHE A 81 17.96 11.97 -4.35
CA PHE A 81 18.04 11.39 -5.70
C PHE A 81 16.76 11.68 -6.49
N ASP A 82 16.81 11.45 -7.80
CA ASP A 82 15.66 11.53 -8.68
C ASP A 82 14.99 10.16 -8.82
N ILE A 83 13.64 10.10 -8.86
CA ILE A 83 12.89 8.86 -8.99
C ILE A 83 11.62 9.06 -9.82
N ASP A 84 11.31 8.10 -10.69
CA ASP A 84 10.01 8.06 -11.36
C ASP A 84 8.92 7.56 -10.40
N PHE A 85 7.77 8.24 -10.41
CA PHE A 85 6.61 7.94 -9.59
C PHE A 85 5.37 7.75 -10.45
N TYR A 86 4.69 6.63 -10.28
CA TYR A 86 3.57 6.25 -11.12
C TYR A 86 2.29 6.15 -10.32
N THR A 87 1.16 6.57 -10.93
CA THR A 87 -0.18 6.39 -10.34
C THR A 87 -1.25 6.30 -11.42
N PHE A 88 -2.38 5.66 -11.10
CA PHE A 88 -3.63 5.80 -11.83
C PHE A 88 -4.67 6.60 -11.02
N ARG A 89 -4.35 6.93 -9.77
CA ARG A 89 -5.22 7.65 -8.84
C ARG A 89 -5.18 9.17 -9.08
N PRO A 90 -6.00 9.97 -8.37
CA PRO A 90 -5.94 11.42 -8.44
C PRO A 90 -4.50 11.93 -8.26
N ALA A 91 -4.11 12.92 -9.07
CA ALA A 91 -2.74 13.41 -9.08
C ALA A 91 -2.37 14.14 -7.77
N ASP A 92 -3.31 14.83 -7.15
CA ASP A 92 -3.15 15.58 -5.90
C ASP A 92 -2.63 14.70 -4.75
N TRP A 93 -3.01 13.43 -4.69
CA TRP A 93 -2.47 12.48 -3.71
C TRP A 93 -0.98 12.22 -3.94
N ALA A 94 -0.60 12.00 -5.19
CA ALA A 94 0.80 11.78 -5.55
C ALA A 94 1.63 13.06 -5.40
N GLU A 95 1.10 14.21 -5.76
CA GLU A 95 1.75 15.52 -5.61
C GLU A 95 2.02 15.87 -4.15
N SER A 96 1.09 15.54 -3.24
CA SER A 96 1.33 15.67 -1.79
C SER A 96 2.52 14.83 -1.33
N VAL A 97 2.60 13.58 -1.78
CA VAL A 97 3.74 12.68 -1.49
C VAL A 97 5.04 13.26 -2.06
N MET A 98 5.02 13.76 -3.31
CA MET A 98 6.17 14.38 -3.95
C MET A 98 6.66 15.62 -3.19
N GLY A 99 5.72 16.46 -2.72
CA GLY A 99 6.04 17.64 -1.93
C GLY A 99 6.78 17.30 -0.63
N ASP A 100 6.37 16.22 0.04
CA ASP A 100 7.04 15.76 1.25
C ASP A 100 8.42 15.13 0.97
N LEU A 101 8.54 14.35 -0.09
CA LEU A 101 9.80 13.74 -0.52
C LEU A 101 10.83 14.80 -0.95
N ALA A 102 10.38 15.87 -1.61
CA ALA A 102 11.25 16.98 -2.04
C ALA A 102 11.92 17.68 -0.85
N LYS A 103 11.25 17.77 0.32
CA LYS A 103 11.81 18.37 1.54
C LYS A 103 13.00 17.60 2.12
N VAL A 104 13.16 16.35 1.71
CA VAL A 104 14.29 15.51 2.09
C VAL A 104 15.26 15.24 0.95
N GLY A 105 15.11 15.93 -0.18
CA GLY A 105 16.01 15.88 -1.35
C GLY A 105 15.61 14.85 -2.41
N ILE A 106 14.52 14.09 -2.22
CA ILE A 106 14.05 13.13 -3.24
C ILE A 106 13.15 13.85 -4.24
N LYS A 107 13.57 13.90 -5.50
CA LYS A 107 12.84 14.55 -6.60
C LYS A 107 12.06 13.50 -7.38
N ALA A 108 10.78 13.38 -7.10
CA ALA A 108 9.92 12.45 -7.81
C ALA A 108 9.34 13.07 -9.08
N LYS A 109 9.35 12.30 -10.19
CA LYS A 109 8.72 12.67 -11.46
C LYS A 109 7.44 11.86 -11.64
N LEU A 110 6.29 12.55 -11.59
CA LEU A 110 4.99 11.90 -11.70
C LEU A 110 4.64 11.54 -13.14
N THR A 111 4.24 10.29 -13.34
CA THR A 111 3.58 9.81 -14.55
C THR A 111 2.24 9.18 -14.18
N LYS A 112 1.15 9.82 -14.60
CA LYS A 112 -0.21 9.29 -14.43
C LYS A 112 -0.59 8.48 -15.65
N LEU A 113 -0.98 7.22 -15.42
CA LEU A 113 -1.39 6.28 -16.46
C LEU A 113 -2.78 5.73 -16.17
N PRO A 114 -3.56 5.31 -17.18
CA PRO A 114 -4.72 4.45 -16.96
C PRO A 114 -4.30 3.15 -16.25
N TYR A 115 -5.22 2.58 -15.43
CA TYR A 115 -4.92 1.40 -14.61
C TYR A 115 -4.25 0.25 -15.38
N PHE A 116 -4.81 -0.14 -16.53
CA PHE A 116 -4.25 -1.26 -17.31
C PHE A 116 -2.88 -0.94 -17.91
N ALA A 117 -2.65 0.30 -18.35
CA ALA A 117 -1.34 0.72 -18.86
C ALA A 117 -0.28 0.72 -17.75
N LEU A 118 -0.62 1.18 -16.54
CA LEU A 118 0.27 1.10 -15.38
C LEU A 118 0.56 -0.35 -15.01
N ARG A 119 -0.45 -1.21 -14.99
CA ARG A 119 -0.31 -2.62 -14.68
C ARG A 119 0.57 -3.36 -15.71
N ASP A 120 0.39 -3.06 -16.99
CA ASP A 120 1.24 -3.62 -18.05
C ASP A 120 2.70 -3.18 -17.89
N LYS A 121 2.93 -1.91 -17.61
CA LYS A 121 4.26 -1.39 -17.33
C LYS A 121 4.91 -2.08 -16.12
N GLN A 122 4.17 -2.29 -15.06
CA GLN A 122 4.64 -2.98 -13.86
C GLN A 122 5.02 -4.44 -14.14
N ARG A 123 4.15 -5.18 -14.84
CA ARG A 123 4.28 -6.63 -15.02
C ARG A 123 5.23 -7.03 -16.13
N LYS A 124 5.18 -6.32 -17.26
CA LYS A 124 5.95 -6.66 -18.46
C LYS A 124 7.31 -6.00 -18.48
N GLU A 125 7.38 -4.74 -18.09
CA GLU A 125 8.61 -3.96 -18.17
C GLU A 125 9.40 -3.94 -16.86
N GLY A 126 8.72 -4.06 -15.71
CA GLY A 126 9.34 -3.96 -14.38
C GLY A 126 9.88 -2.57 -14.03
N THR A 127 9.56 -1.54 -14.84
CA THR A 127 10.23 -0.23 -14.80
C THR A 127 9.54 0.80 -13.89
N THR A 128 8.88 0.36 -12.83
CA THR A 128 8.17 1.26 -11.89
C THR A 128 8.80 1.21 -10.49
N PRO A 129 9.79 2.08 -10.20
CA PRO A 129 10.49 2.06 -8.91
C PRO A 129 9.59 2.41 -7.73
N MET A 130 8.65 3.34 -7.96
CA MET A 130 7.67 3.77 -6.96
C MET A 130 6.32 4.01 -7.63
N PHE A 131 5.26 3.54 -6.98
CA PHE A 131 3.89 3.73 -7.46
C PHE A 131 2.89 3.87 -6.31
N LEU A 132 1.84 4.65 -6.55
CA LEU A 132 0.69 4.81 -5.65
C LEU A 132 -0.52 4.15 -6.28
N MET A 133 -1.04 3.14 -5.61
CA MET A 133 -2.19 2.36 -6.04
C MET A 133 -3.10 2.06 -4.85
N ASP A 134 -4.30 1.60 -5.13
CA ASP A 134 -5.20 1.04 -4.13
C ASP A 134 -5.68 -0.35 -4.54
N TRP A 135 -6.22 -1.07 -3.56
CA TRP A 135 -6.76 -2.40 -3.75
C TRP A 135 -7.95 -2.62 -2.83
N GLY A 136 -8.98 -3.27 -3.32
CA GLY A 136 -10.14 -3.69 -2.55
C GLY A 136 -10.10 -5.17 -2.19
N SER A 137 -10.92 -5.59 -1.22
CA SER A 137 -10.99 -6.99 -0.78
C SER A 137 -11.89 -7.89 -1.65
N TYR A 138 -12.67 -7.31 -2.54
CA TYR A 138 -13.62 -8.02 -3.40
C TYR A 138 -14.50 -9.03 -2.65
N SER A 139 -15.11 -8.62 -1.54
CA SER A 139 -15.95 -9.41 -0.65
C SER A 139 -15.23 -10.46 0.21
N MET A 140 -13.93 -10.59 0.13
CA MET A 140 -13.21 -11.51 1.00
C MET A 140 -12.83 -10.84 2.31
N ASN A 141 -13.39 -11.35 3.42
CA ASN A 141 -13.04 -10.87 4.76
C ASN A 141 -11.79 -11.59 5.31
N ASP A 142 -10.74 -11.62 4.51
CA ASP A 142 -9.48 -12.28 4.82
C ASP A 142 -8.32 -11.47 4.23
N MET A 143 -7.22 -11.33 4.96
CA MET A 143 -6.09 -10.56 4.48
C MET A 143 -5.42 -11.15 3.23
N SER A 144 -5.59 -12.44 2.99
CA SER A 144 -5.09 -13.11 1.78
C SER A 144 -5.62 -12.50 0.50
N ALA A 145 -6.81 -11.88 0.53
CA ALA A 145 -7.39 -11.16 -0.60
C ALA A 145 -6.44 -10.09 -1.20
N ILE A 146 -5.56 -9.55 -0.37
CA ILE A 146 -4.58 -8.53 -0.77
C ILE A 146 -3.19 -9.13 -0.80
N THR A 147 -2.76 -9.71 0.34
CA THR A 147 -1.36 -10.09 0.53
C THR A 147 -0.92 -11.24 -0.37
N SER A 148 -1.79 -12.21 -0.63
CA SER A 148 -1.46 -13.35 -1.49
C SER A 148 -1.29 -12.96 -2.95
N HIS A 149 -2.01 -11.94 -3.39
CA HIS A 149 -1.85 -11.41 -4.74
C HIS A 149 -0.49 -10.70 -4.94
N PHE A 150 -0.03 -9.96 -3.91
CA PHE A 150 1.12 -9.07 -4.06
C PHE A 150 2.42 -9.57 -3.44
N PHE A 151 2.41 -10.68 -2.68
CA PHE A 151 3.58 -11.13 -1.93
C PHE A 151 3.84 -12.64 -2.01
N LYS A 152 3.28 -13.32 -3.03
CA LYS A 152 3.53 -14.75 -3.29
C LYS A 152 4.24 -14.99 -4.62
N LYS A 153 5.19 -14.12 -4.95
CA LYS A 153 6.05 -14.20 -6.14
C LYS A 153 5.33 -14.19 -7.49
N GLY A 154 4.10 -13.65 -7.49
CA GLY A 154 3.37 -13.37 -8.72
C GLY A 154 3.92 -12.15 -9.47
N PRO A 155 3.35 -11.84 -10.64
CA PRO A 155 3.82 -10.72 -11.48
C PRO A 155 3.65 -9.33 -10.82
N ASP A 156 2.83 -9.22 -9.78
CA ASP A 156 2.60 -7.99 -9.02
C ASP A 156 3.45 -7.92 -7.73
N ASP A 157 4.30 -8.92 -7.47
CA ASP A 157 5.20 -8.94 -6.33
C ASP A 157 6.50 -8.20 -6.64
N PHE A 158 6.71 -7.07 -5.96
CA PHE A 158 7.91 -6.24 -6.06
C PHE A 158 8.86 -6.40 -4.87
N ALA A 159 8.57 -7.35 -3.97
CA ALA A 159 9.42 -7.72 -2.84
C ALA A 159 10.19 -9.01 -3.11
N LEU A 160 9.55 -10.00 -3.73
CA LEU A 160 10.06 -11.34 -4.03
C LEU A 160 10.68 -12.05 -2.80
N ASP A 161 10.12 -11.81 -1.62
CA ASP A 161 10.64 -12.32 -0.34
C ASP A 161 10.15 -13.74 -0.07
N ASP A 162 11.09 -14.68 0.05
CA ASP A 162 10.82 -16.11 0.26
C ASP A 162 10.09 -16.40 1.56
N ASP A 163 10.47 -15.71 2.66
CA ASP A 163 9.85 -15.95 3.97
C ASP A 163 8.41 -15.43 3.98
N VAL A 164 8.18 -14.23 3.40
CA VAL A 164 6.83 -13.68 3.29
C VAL A 164 5.93 -14.61 2.47
N ALA A 165 6.39 -15.05 1.30
CA ALA A 165 5.65 -15.98 0.46
C ALA A 165 5.33 -17.30 1.19
N LYS A 166 6.31 -17.86 1.90
CA LYS A 166 6.14 -19.09 2.71
C LYS A 166 5.12 -18.92 3.84
N TRP A 167 5.17 -17.81 4.58
CA TRP A 167 4.21 -17.58 5.66
C TRP A 167 2.81 -17.32 5.14
N LEU A 168 2.67 -16.60 4.04
CA LEU A 168 1.36 -16.40 3.39
C LEU A 168 0.80 -17.73 2.89
N GLU A 169 1.60 -18.56 2.23
CA GLU A 169 1.16 -19.89 1.80
C GLU A 169 0.69 -20.75 2.96
N ALA A 170 1.46 -20.79 4.06
CA ALA A 170 1.08 -21.52 5.26
C ALA A 170 -0.19 -20.97 5.94
N GLY A 171 -0.45 -19.66 5.82
CA GLY A 171 -1.69 -19.03 6.28
C GLY A 171 -2.88 -19.33 5.39
N ASP A 172 -2.69 -19.32 4.07
CA ASP A 172 -3.75 -19.48 3.09
C ASP A 172 -4.28 -20.93 3.03
N THR A 173 -3.39 -21.91 3.21
CA THR A 173 -3.69 -23.33 3.01
C THR A 173 -4.05 -24.09 4.30
N ASN A 174 -4.00 -23.44 5.47
CA ASN A 174 -4.34 -24.06 6.74
C ASN A 174 -5.77 -23.76 7.15
N SER A 175 -6.46 -24.74 7.78
CA SER A 175 -7.81 -24.57 8.32
C SER A 175 -7.83 -24.06 9.77
N ASP A 176 -6.73 -24.24 10.53
CA ASP A 176 -6.61 -23.74 11.90
C ASP A 176 -6.40 -22.23 11.92
N SER A 177 -7.36 -21.52 12.50
CA SER A 177 -7.35 -20.07 12.57
C SER A 177 -6.19 -19.48 13.38
N SER A 178 -5.67 -20.19 14.36
CA SER A 178 -4.53 -19.76 15.18
C SER A 178 -3.23 -19.85 14.38
N VAL A 179 -3.03 -20.94 13.66
CA VAL A 179 -1.89 -21.14 12.75
C VAL A 179 -1.91 -20.07 11.64
N ARG A 180 -3.07 -19.82 11.05
CA ARG A 180 -3.26 -18.79 10.03
C ARG A 180 -2.84 -17.41 10.53
N LYS A 181 -3.42 -16.98 11.67
CA LYS A 181 -3.13 -15.69 12.29
C LYS A 181 -1.65 -15.52 12.63
N ALA A 182 -1.02 -16.56 13.19
CA ALA A 182 0.40 -16.53 13.55
C ALA A 182 1.31 -16.33 12.30
N ASN A 183 1.02 -17.00 11.19
CA ASN A 183 1.78 -16.84 9.96
C ASN A 183 1.52 -15.47 9.30
N TYR A 184 0.28 -15.01 9.28
CA TYR A 184 -0.07 -13.68 8.76
C TYR A 184 0.60 -12.56 9.57
N ALA A 185 0.66 -12.67 10.89
CA ALA A 185 1.35 -11.69 11.73
C ALA A 185 2.86 -11.59 11.40
N LYS A 186 3.53 -12.74 11.15
CA LYS A 186 4.93 -12.77 10.68
C LYS A 186 5.08 -12.04 9.34
N ALA A 187 4.18 -12.32 8.39
CA ALA A 187 4.19 -11.67 7.08
C ALA A 187 3.98 -10.15 7.20
N ILE A 188 2.97 -9.70 7.97
CA ILE A 188 2.71 -8.28 8.23
C ILE A 188 3.95 -7.60 8.82
N LYS A 189 4.56 -8.20 9.85
CA LYS A 189 5.75 -7.65 10.49
C LYS A 189 6.90 -7.48 9.51
N LYS A 190 7.14 -8.45 8.64
CA LYS A 190 8.22 -8.38 7.65
C LYS A 190 7.91 -7.40 6.52
N ILE A 191 6.71 -7.45 5.95
CA ILE A 191 6.27 -6.52 4.89
C ILE A 191 6.43 -5.07 5.34
N THR A 192 5.94 -4.75 6.54
CA THR A 192 6.02 -3.39 7.08
C THR A 192 7.41 -3.04 7.56
N GLY A 193 8.13 -3.96 8.21
CA GLY A 193 9.50 -3.73 8.68
C GLY A 193 10.51 -3.50 7.56
N GLN A 194 10.34 -4.20 6.44
CA GLN A 194 11.14 -4.03 5.21
C GLN A 194 10.63 -2.89 4.31
N VAL A 195 9.51 -2.26 4.69
CA VAL A 195 8.83 -1.21 3.88
C VAL A 195 8.68 -1.66 2.43
N TYR A 196 8.24 -2.88 2.19
CA TYR A 196 7.89 -3.31 0.84
C TYR A 196 6.72 -2.49 0.33
N TRP A 197 5.73 -2.26 1.21
CA TRP A 197 4.69 -1.25 1.06
C TRP A 197 4.76 -0.25 2.21
N LEU A 198 4.44 0.99 1.92
CA LEU A 198 3.99 1.97 2.90
C LEU A 198 2.46 2.05 2.81
N PRO A 199 1.72 1.37 3.69
CA PRO A 199 0.28 1.53 3.74
C PRO A 199 -0.06 2.99 4.03
N MET A 200 -0.92 3.59 3.19
CA MET A 200 -1.16 5.03 3.25
C MET A 200 -2.42 5.34 4.07
N PHE A 201 -3.57 4.97 3.54
CA PHE A 201 -4.87 5.26 4.15
C PHE A 201 -5.95 4.36 3.55
N ASN A 202 -7.05 4.23 4.26
CA ASN A 202 -8.31 3.80 3.68
C ASN A 202 -9.09 5.01 3.16
N HIS A 203 -9.87 4.87 2.11
CA HIS A 203 -10.73 5.93 1.63
C HIS A 203 -12.20 5.56 1.79
N VAL A 204 -13.05 6.58 1.85
CA VAL A 204 -14.50 6.43 1.99
C VAL A 204 -15.14 6.38 0.60
N ARG A 205 -16.09 5.45 0.43
CA ARG A 205 -16.94 5.41 -0.75
C ARG A 205 -18.23 6.18 -0.50
N ASN A 206 -18.59 7.04 -1.44
CA ASN A 206 -19.84 7.79 -1.42
C ASN A 206 -20.79 7.20 -2.45
N TYR A 207 -22.02 6.96 -2.05
CA TYR A 207 -23.08 6.44 -2.91
C TYR A 207 -24.18 7.48 -3.07
N GLY A 208 -24.51 7.81 -4.31
CA GLY A 208 -25.71 8.59 -4.63
C GLY A 208 -26.84 7.63 -5.07
N TYR A 209 -28.01 7.75 -4.42
CA TYR A 209 -29.17 6.94 -4.77
C TYR A 209 -30.47 7.71 -4.56
N ARG A 210 -31.56 7.26 -5.20
CA ARG A 210 -32.89 7.85 -5.02
C ARG A 210 -33.41 7.55 -3.62
N LYS A 211 -34.08 8.52 -2.99
CA LYS A 211 -34.62 8.38 -1.61
C LYS A 211 -35.65 7.26 -1.48
N GLU A 212 -36.34 6.92 -2.60
CA GLU A 212 -37.32 5.83 -2.66
C GLU A 212 -36.67 4.44 -2.74
N LEU A 213 -35.36 4.36 -3.02
CA LEU A 213 -34.65 3.10 -3.05
C LEU A 213 -34.24 2.70 -1.62
N LYS A 214 -34.58 1.49 -1.22
CA LYS A 214 -33.99 0.83 -0.07
C LYS A 214 -32.59 0.36 -0.47
N PHE A 215 -31.59 1.20 -0.18
CA PHE A 215 -30.19 0.93 -0.52
C PHE A 215 -29.42 0.51 0.73
N ILE A 216 -28.57 -0.50 0.60
CA ILE A 216 -27.68 -0.98 1.67
C ILE A 216 -26.24 -0.90 1.15
N PRO A 217 -25.41 0.02 1.68
CA PRO A 217 -23.99 0.07 1.36
C PRO A 217 -23.24 -1.05 2.07
N TYR A 218 -22.26 -1.65 1.40
CA TYR A 218 -21.36 -2.64 1.96
C TYR A 218 -19.92 -2.13 1.94
N GLN A 219 -19.14 -2.49 2.96
CA GLN A 219 -17.75 -2.07 3.10
C GLN A 219 -16.83 -2.65 2.00
N ASP A 220 -17.22 -3.80 1.42
CA ASP A 220 -16.51 -4.45 0.32
C ASP A 220 -16.83 -3.84 -1.07
N GLU A 221 -17.65 -2.80 -1.11
CA GLU A 221 -18.06 -2.08 -2.32
C GLU A 221 -18.86 -2.90 -3.34
N ILE A 222 -19.20 -4.16 -3.03
CA ILE A 222 -19.92 -5.04 -3.95
C ILE A 222 -21.44 -4.81 -3.80
N PRO A 223 -22.13 -4.32 -4.83
CA PRO A 223 -23.57 -4.14 -4.79
C PRO A 223 -24.29 -5.50 -4.76
N ARG A 224 -25.24 -5.65 -3.83
CA ARG A 224 -26.08 -6.84 -3.70
C ARG A 224 -27.49 -6.48 -4.12
N PHE A 225 -27.72 -6.42 -5.43
CA PHE A 225 -28.98 -5.94 -6.01
C PHE A 225 -30.21 -6.70 -5.52
N TRP A 226 -30.08 -7.97 -5.17
CA TRP A 226 -31.16 -8.78 -4.60
C TRP A 226 -31.64 -8.33 -3.21
N GLN A 227 -30.88 -7.45 -2.55
CA GLN A 227 -31.23 -6.87 -1.24
C GLN A 227 -31.82 -5.45 -1.38
N TYR A 228 -31.80 -4.90 -2.58
CA TYR A 228 -32.38 -3.60 -2.85
C TYR A 228 -33.88 -3.74 -3.10
N GLY A 229 -34.63 -2.70 -2.79
CA GLY A 229 -36.07 -2.65 -3.00
C GLY A 229 -36.57 -1.22 -3.05
N TRP A 230 -37.79 -1.07 -3.47
CA TRP A 230 -38.46 0.21 -3.37
C TRP A 230 -39.12 0.35 -1.98
N LYS A 231 -39.18 1.56 -1.46
CA LYS A 231 -39.89 1.90 -0.21
C LYS A 231 -41.35 2.12 -0.48
#